data_d5e216304fbbdcc4aef6aef74f260013
#
_entry.id   d5e216304fbbdcc4aef6aef74f260013
#
_cell.length_a   1.000
_cell.length_b   1.000
_cell.length_c   1.000
_cell.angle_alpha   90.00
_cell.angle_beta   90.00
_cell.angle_gamma   90.00
#
_symmetry.space_group_name_H-M   'P 1'
#
loop_
_entity.id
_entity.type
_entity.pdbx_description
1 polymer ?
#
loop_
_entity_poly.entity_id
_entity_poly.type
_entity_poly.pdbx_seq_one_letter_code
_entity_poly.pdbx_strand_id
1 'polypeptide(L)'
;LLEHGRITQEGPAEQVVDAYLRQSLAQYQSWVCELPGLPDAPFELHRLRLVTEDGRPAPVVPRSQPIVIEITGEVRAADRRLIVAIDIKTIDDLTLFRTHSFEQDQSYAILGRPGPFCLSCRIPAELLPAGKYNVGLVLAERGVREFFHHRQVLQFEVYQDRPIRGSDIMSTVGLVTPSCDWTRID
;
A
#
# COMPACT_ATOMS: atom_id res chain seq x y z
N LEU A 1 24.10 -7.58 -7.13
CA LEU A 1 23.47 -6.30 -6.84
C LEU A 1 24.26 -5.20 -7.55
N LEU A 2 23.57 -4.28 -8.22
CA LEU A 2 24.19 -3.20 -8.98
C LEU A 2 23.69 -1.86 -8.42
N GLU A 3 24.62 -0.96 -8.06
CA GLU A 3 24.31 0.38 -7.56
C GLU A 3 25.17 1.43 -8.25
N HIS A 4 24.55 2.49 -8.74
CA HIS A 4 25.24 3.59 -9.42
C HIS A 4 26.23 3.12 -10.50
N GLY A 5 25.87 2.02 -11.21
CA GLY A 5 26.70 1.42 -12.25
C GLY A 5 27.87 0.57 -11.74
N ARG A 6 27.93 0.27 -10.44
CA ARG A 6 28.94 -0.61 -9.84
C ARG A 6 28.30 -1.85 -9.22
N ILE A 7 28.98 -2.98 -9.36
CA ILE A 7 28.57 -4.21 -8.68
C ILE A 7 28.96 -4.06 -7.20
N THR A 8 27.96 -4.07 -6.32
CA THR A 8 28.11 -3.97 -4.85
C THR A 8 28.07 -5.33 -4.18
N GLN A 9 27.42 -6.32 -4.81
CA GLN A 9 27.36 -7.69 -4.31
C GLN A 9 27.17 -8.68 -5.45
N GLU A 10 27.92 -9.78 -5.40
CA GLU A 10 27.78 -10.97 -6.26
C GLU A 10 27.62 -12.21 -5.39
N GLY A 11 26.93 -13.22 -5.91
CA GLY A 11 26.70 -14.47 -5.22
C GLY A 11 25.46 -15.19 -5.69
N PRO A 12 25.05 -16.28 -4.98
CA PRO A 12 23.80 -16.96 -5.23
C PRO A 12 22.61 -15.99 -5.21
N ALA A 13 21.66 -16.18 -6.11
CA ALA A 13 20.51 -15.26 -6.30
C ALA A 13 19.78 -14.95 -4.98
N GLU A 14 19.59 -15.97 -4.14
CA GLU A 14 18.96 -15.84 -2.83
C GLU A 14 19.67 -14.84 -1.91
N GLN A 15 21.00 -14.93 -1.82
CA GLN A 15 21.80 -14.04 -0.99
C GLN A 15 21.81 -12.60 -1.51
N VAL A 16 21.85 -12.42 -2.83
CA VAL A 16 21.82 -11.10 -3.46
C VAL A 16 20.45 -10.46 -3.30
N VAL A 17 19.38 -11.23 -3.43
CA VAL A 17 17.99 -10.78 -3.18
C VAL A 17 17.81 -10.41 -1.71
N ASP A 18 18.26 -11.24 -0.78
CA ASP A 18 18.22 -10.93 0.66
C ASP A 18 18.93 -9.62 1.03
N ALA A 19 20.11 -9.40 0.47
CA ALA A 19 20.86 -8.16 0.70
C ALA A 19 20.12 -6.95 0.13
N TYR A 20 19.56 -7.06 -1.08
CA TYR A 20 18.74 -6.03 -1.69
C TYR A 20 17.51 -5.70 -0.83
N LEU A 21 16.81 -6.73 -0.35
CA LEU A 21 15.64 -6.56 0.52
C LEU A 21 16.01 -5.85 1.84
N ARG A 22 17.12 -6.24 2.47
CA ARG A 22 17.59 -5.59 3.71
C ARG A 22 17.98 -4.13 3.50
N GLN A 23 18.62 -3.82 2.40
CA GLN A 23 18.99 -2.44 2.05
C GLN A 23 17.76 -1.59 1.76
N SER A 24 16.81 -2.13 1.02
CA SER A 24 15.52 -1.47 0.77
C SER A 24 14.74 -1.27 2.06
N LEU A 25 14.72 -2.26 2.97
CA LEU A 25 14.10 -2.15 4.29
C LEU A 25 14.65 -0.96 5.11
N ALA A 26 15.94 -0.68 5.00
CA ALA A 26 16.57 0.45 5.69
C ALA A 26 16.13 1.81 5.13
N GLN A 27 15.75 1.87 3.86
CA GLN A 27 15.27 3.10 3.20
C GLN A 27 13.78 3.35 3.40
N TYR A 28 12.98 2.27 3.52
CA TYR A 28 11.52 2.34 3.66
C TYR A 28 11.11 2.05 5.10
N GLN A 29 11.33 3.03 5.96
CA GLN A 29 10.84 2.94 7.34
C GLN A 29 9.31 3.12 7.39
N SER A 30 8.68 2.52 8.40
CA SER A 30 7.27 2.78 8.66
C SER A 30 7.06 4.27 8.85
N TRP A 31 6.11 4.86 8.09
CA TRP A 31 5.75 6.24 8.30
C TRP A 31 5.01 6.38 9.64
N VAL A 32 5.49 7.29 10.46
CA VAL A 32 4.83 7.71 11.68
C VAL A 32 4.33 9.12 11.45
N CYS A 33 3.02 9.30 11.48
CA CYS A 33 2.43 10.61 11.36
C CYS A 33 2.62 11.38 12.67
N GLU A 34 3.60 12.25 12.71
CA GLU A 34 3.72 13.32 13.70
C GLU A 34 2.93 14.56 13.26
N LEU A 35 1.72 14.40 12.77
CA LEU A 35 0.91 15.56 12.49
C LEU A 35 0.64 16.28 13.81
N PRO A 36 0.98 17.56 13.92
CA PRO A 36 0.44 18.39 14.98
C PRO A 36 -1.07 18.26 14.87
N GLY A 37 -1.71 17.71 15.89
CA GLY A 37 -3.10 17.34 15.84
C GLY A 37 -3.91 18.44 15.19
N LEU A 38 -4.60 18.13 14.10
CA LEU A 38 -5.53 19.04 13.48
C LEU A 38 -6.59 19.32 14.53
N PRO A 39 -6.67 20.52 15.10
CA PRO A 39 -7.47 20.78 16.32
C PRO A 39 -8.93 20.39 16.16
N ASP A 40 -9.43 20.40 14.91
CA ASP A 40 -10.82 20.09 14.56
C ASP A 40 -11.00 18.72 13.91
N ALA A 41 -9.96 17.88 13.84
CA ALA A 41 -10.09 16.54 13.26
C ALA A 41 -10.69 15.57 14.28
N PRO A 42 -11.74 14.81 13.90
CA PRO A 42 -12.39 13.86 14.81
C PRO A 42 -11.55 12.61 15.06
N PHE A 43 -10.40 12.50 14.43
CA PHE A 43 -9.47 11.38 14.62
C PHE A 43 -8.01 11.80 14.36
N GLU A 44 -7.10 11.02 14.90
CA GLU A 44 -5.66 11.18 14.79
C GLU A 44 -5.05 9.91 14.21
N LEU A 45 -4.09 10.07 13.31
CA LEU A 45 -3.29 8.95 12.81
C LEU A 45 -1.99 8.84 13.58
N HIS A 46 -1.64 7.61 13.95
CA HIS A 46 -0.38 7.31 14.63
C HIS A 46 0.64 6.71 13.68
N ARG A 47 0.22 5.79 12.83
CA ARG A 47 1.13 5.06 11.95
C ARG A 47 0.43 4.52 10.70
N LEU A 48 1.18 4.54 9.60
CA LEU A 48 0.88 3.76 8.41
C LEU A 48 2.11 2.90 8.11
N ARG A 49 1.91 1.62 7.81
CA ARG A 49 3.00 0.70 7.46
C ARG A 49 2.57 -0.31 6.42
N LEU A 50 3.53 -0.74 5.61
CA LEU A 50 3.37 -1.86 4.70
C LEU A 50 3.92 -3.11 5.36
N VAL A 51 3.11 -4.16 5.37
CA VAL A 51 3.43 -5.41 6.04
C VAL A 51 3.11 -6.62 5.15
N THR A 52 3.74 -7.73 5.46
CA THR A 52 3.35 -9.06 4.97
C THR A 52 2.07 -9.53 5.68
N GLU A 53 1.44 -10.61 5.20
CA GLU A 53 0.25 -11.20 5.85
C GLU A 53 0.51 -11.65 7.30
N ASP A 54 1.75 -11.95 7.65
CA ASP A 54 2.18 -12.26 9.03
C ASP A 54 2.65 -11.03 9.83
N GLY A 55 2.38 -9.81 9.34
CA GLY A 55 2.57 -8.54 10.05
C GLY A 55 4.00 -8.02 10.09
N ARG A 56 4.96 -8.62 9.37
CA ARG A 56 6.33 -8.12 9.29
C ARG A 56 6.45 -6.96 8.30
N PRO A 57 7.27 -5.92 8.56
CA PRO A 57 7.52 -4.86 7.61
C PRO A 57 7.99 -5.39 6.25
N ALA A 58 7.36 -4.95 5.16
CA ALA A 58 7.63 -5.44 3.82
C ALA A 58 7.62 -4.32 2.77
N PRO A 59 8.62 -3.43 2.75
CA PRO A 59 8.70 -2.35 1.77
C PRO A 59 8.97 -2.85 0.34
N VAL A 60 9.37 -4.12 0.22
CA VAL A 60 9.54 -4.81 -1.04
C VAL A 60 8.71 -6.08 -1.00
N VAL A 61 7.77 -6.22 -1.93
CA VAL A 61 6.76 -7.29 -1.94
C VAL A 61 6.91 -8.11 -3.22
N PRO A 62 6.92 -9.46 -3.13
CA PRO A 62 6.85 -10.29 -4.33
C PRO A 62 5.50 -10.09 -4.99
N ARG A 63 5.48 -10.01 -6.32
CA ARG A 63 4.25 -9.83 -7.10
C ARG A 63 3.21 -10.92 -6.82
N SER A 64 3.67 -12.13 -6.51
CA SER A 64 2.81 -13.27 -6.17
C SER A 64 2.14 -13.20 -4.80
N GLN A 65 2.45 -12.18 -4.01
CA GLN A 65 1.87 -11.99 -2.68
C GLN A 65 0.98 -10.73 -2.63
N PRO A 66 -0.03 -10.72 -1.77
CA PRO A 66 -0.82 -9.53 -1.54
C PRO A 66 -0.01 -8.46 -0.81
N ILE A 67 -0.37 -7.20 -1.05
CA ILE A 67 0.20 -6.05 -0.36
C ILE A 67 -0.75 -5.68 0.76
N VAL A 68 -0.26 -5.61 1.99
CA VAL A 68 -1.06 -5.24 3.15
C VAL A 68 -0.58 -3.91 3.70
N ILE A 69 -1.49 -2.94 3.78
CA ILE A 69 -1.25 -1.61 4.36
C ILE A 69 -2.04 -1.53 5.66
N GLU A 70 -1.34 -1.36 6.78
CA GLU A 70 -1.94 -1.15 8.08
C GLU A 70 -1.89 0.33 8.47
N ILE A 71 -3.01 0.81 9.02
CA ILE A 71 -3.18 2.18 9.48
C ILE A 71 -3.69 2.13 10.90
N THR A 72 -2.94 2.72 11.84
CA THR A 72 -3.33 2.83 13.23
C THR A 72 -3.55 4.27 13.61
N GLY A 73 -4.50 4.50 14.51
CA GLY A 73 -4.85 5.82 15.00
C GLY A 73 -5.86 5.75 16.13
N GLU A 74 -6.44 6.89 16.43
CA GLU A 74 -7.47 7.05 17.45
C GLU A 74 -8.61 7.91 16.93
N VAL A 75 -9.85 7.45 17.11
CA VAL A 75 -11.06 8.24 16.86
C VAL A 75 -11.39 9.02 18.12
N ARG A 76 -11.36 10.35 18.05
CA ARG A 76 -11.70 11.26 19.16
C ARG A 76 -13.20 11.53 19.24
N ALA A 77 -13.81 11.76 18.08
CA ALA A 77 -15.25 11.97 17.96
C ALA A 77 -15.81 11.09 16.86
N ALA A 78 -16.69 10.16 17.23
CA ALA A 78 -17.24 9.20 16.29
C ALA A 78 -18.21 9.85 15.31
N ASP A 79 -18.01 9.62 14.02
CA ASP A 79 -18.95 9.93 12.97
C ASP A 79 -18.91 8.79 11.93
N ARG A 80 -20.08 8.32 11.51
CA ARG A 80 -20.22 7.26 10.50
C ARG A 80 -19.76 7.69 9.10
N ARG A 81 -19.53 8.99 8.88
CA ARG A 81 -19.04 9.55 7.62
C ARG A 81 -17.52 9.63 7.55
N LEU A 82 -16.82 9.30 8.65
CA LEU A 82 -15.36 9.28 8.65
C LEU A 82 -14.84 8.19 7.72
N ILE A 83 -13.93 8.56 6.85
CA ILE A 83 -13.30 7.67 5.91
C ILE A 83 -11.78 7.85 5.90
N VAL A 84 -11.11 6.74 5.71
CA VAL A 84 -9.71 6.67 5.30
C VAL A 84 -9.68 6.18 3.87
N ALA A 85 -8.94 6.87 3.00
CA ALA A 85 -8.71 6.43 1.64
C ALA A 85 -7.21 6.30 1.36
N ILE A 86 -6.86 5.31 0.55
CA ILE A 86 -5.50 5.05 0.09
C ILE A 86 -5.47 5.23 -1.43
N ASP A 87 -4.50 6.03 -1.90
CA ASP A 87 -4.15 6.14 -3.31
C ASP A 87 -2.93 5.28 -3.60
N ILE A 88 -3.00 4.43 -4.61
CA ILE A 88 -1.83 3.79 -5.18
C ILE A 88 -1.46 4.52 -6.45
N LYS A 89 -0.20 4.95 -6.52
CA LYS A 89 0.32 5.79 -7.59
C LYS A 89 1.64 5.25 -8.12
N THR A 90 1.92 5.58 -9.38
CA THR A 90 3.27 5.43 -9.92
C THR A 90 4.24 6.42 -9.26
N ILE A 91 5.54 6.24 -9.49
CA ILE A 91 6.57 7.19 -9.02
C ILE A 91 6.42 8.57 -9.66
N ASP A 92 5.77 8.67 -10.83
CA ASP A 92 5.48 9.91 -11.56
C ASP A 92 4.15 10.55 -11.12
N ASP A 93 3.60 10.16 -9.96
CA ASP A 93 2.37 10.69 -9.35
C ASP A 93 1.07 10.39 -10.12
N LEU A 94 1.09 9.44 -11.07
CA LEU A 94 -0.13 8.98 -11.72
C LEU A 94 -0.91 8.06 -10.78
N THR A 95 -2.12 8.44 -10.42
CA THR A 95 -2.99 7.59 -9.58
C THR A 95 -3.51 6.40 -10.39
N LEU A 96 -3.18 5.19 -9.94
CA LEU A 96 -3.66 3.94 -10.54
C LEU A 96 -5.07 3.63 -10.07
N PHE A 97 -5.29 3.73 -8.76
CA PHE A 97 -6.62 3.59 -8.16
C PHE A 97 -6.63 4.20 -6.75
N ARG A 98 -7.84 4.47 -6.26
CA ARG A 98 -8.15 4.83 -4.87
C ARG A 98 -9.07 3.77 -4.28
N THR A 99 -8.83 3.39 -3.05
CA THR A 99 -9.70 2.52 -2.25
C THR A 99 -10.08 3.22 -0.95
N HIS A 100 -11.23 2.90 -0.40
CA HIS A 100 -11.79 3.59 0.77
C HIS A 100 -12.18 2.59 1.86
N SER A 101 -12.04 2.98 3.10
CA SER A 101 -12.41 2.15 4.26
C SER A 101 -13.93 1.82 4.32
N PHE A 102 -14.77 2.54 3.59
CA PHE A 102 -16.22 2.31 3.54
C PHE A 102 -16.68 1.29 2.48
N GLU A 103 -15.80 0.76 1.65
CA GLU A 103 -16.15 -0.27 0.66
C GLU A 103 -16.57 -1.59 1.30
N GLN A 104 -16.26 -1.77 2.60
CA GLN A 104 -16.70 -2.91 3.39
C GLN A 104 -17.52 -2.41 4.58
N ASP A 105 -18.71 -2.96 4.79
CA ASP A 105 -19.65 -2.57 5.86
C ASP A 105 -19.05 -2.57 7.27
N GLN A 106 -18.05 -3.41 7.51
CA GLN A 106 -17.39 -3.50 8.81
C GLN A 106 -16.52 -2.28 9.16
N SER A 107 -16.03 -1.53 8.18
CA SER A 107 -15.16 -0.36 8.42
C SER A 107 -15.93 0.83 9.02
N TYR A 108 -17.20 0.99 8.74
CA TYR A 108 -18.05 1.96 9.42
C TYR A 108 -18.15 1.71 10.94
N ALA A 109 -18.11 0.46 11.34
CA ALA A 109 -18.15 0.11 12.77
C ALA A 109 -16.85 0.51 13.50
N ILE A 110 -15.71 0.49 12.83
CA ILE A 110 -14.41 0.82 13.43
C ILE A 110 -14.29 2.33 13.65
N LEU A 111 -14.51 3.12 12.62
CA LEU A 111 -14.41 4.59 12.71
C LEU A 111 -15.66 5.25 13.33
N GLY A 112 -16.73 4.50 13.48
CA GLY A 112 -17.97 4.93 14.12
C GLY A 112 -17.96 4.90 15.65
N ARG A 113 -16.82 4.59 16.30
CA ARG A 113 -16.67 4.52 17.75
C ARG A 113 -15.42 5.26 18.21
N PRO A 114 -15.46 6.03 19.33
CA PRO A 114 -14.25 6.61 19.91
C PRO A 114 -13.28 5.53 20.38
N GLY A 115 -12.00 5.85 20.34
CA GLY A 115 -10.91 5.01 20.83
C GLY A 115 -9.93 4.60 19.72
N PRO A 116 -8.93 3.78 20.08
CA PRO A 116 -7.90 3.34 19.16
C PRO A 116 -8.48 2.44 18.06
N PHE A 117 -7.93 2.55 16.84
CA PHE A 117 -8.28 1.72 15.71
C PHE A 117 -7.05 1.16 14.98
N CYS A 118 -7.26 0.05 14.32
CA CYS A 118 -6.35 -0.51 13.34
C CYS A 118 -7.15 -0.92 12.11
N LEU A 119 -6.83 -0.31 10.97
CA LEU A 119 -7.37 -0.68 9.67
C LEU A 119 -6.33 -1.45 8.88
N SER A 120 -6.77 -2.45 8.13
CA SER A 120 -5.94 -3.20 7.20
C SER A 120 -6.56 -3.12 5.80
N CYS A 121 -5.79 -2.62 4.85
CA CYS A 121 -6.14 -2.61 3.43
C CYS A 121 -5.31 -3.68 2.72
N ARG A 122 -5.98 -4.68 2.14
CA ARG A 122 -5.33 -5.77 1.41
C ARG A 122 -5.53 -5.59 -0.09
N ILE A 123 -4.43 -5.29 -0.79
CA ILE A 123 -4.39 -5.21 -2.26
C ILE A 123 -4.08 -6.62 -2.79
N PRO A 124 -4.87 -7.15 -3.74
CA PRO A 124 -4.67 -8.50 -4.26
C PRO A 124 -3.27 -8.72 -4.85
N ALA A 125 -2.75 -9.94 -4.72
CA ALA A 125 -1.57 -10.36 -5.45
C ALA A 125 -1.79 -10.20 -6.97
N GLU A 126 -0.72 -10.09 -7.72
CA GLU A 126 -0.69 -9.97 -9.20
C GLU A 126 -1.38 -8.72 -9.78
N LEU A 127 -2.00 -7.86 -8.96
CA LEU A 127 -2.68 -6.65 -9.44
C LEU A 127 -1.70 -5.60 -9.98
N LEU A 128 -0.58 -5.41 -9.30
CA LEU A 128 0.44 -4.44 -9.70
C LEU A 128 1.59 -5.14 -10.44
N PRO A 129 2.02 -4.64 -11.60
CA PRO A 129 3.27 -5.04 -12.24
C PRO A 129 4.49 -4.82 -11.34
N ALA A 130 5.61 -5.44 -11.66
CA ALA A 130 6.88 -5.13 -11.00
C ALA A 130 7.25 -3.66 -11.23
N GLY A 131 7.60 -2.95 -10.15
CA GLY A 131 7.89 -1.52 -10.19
C GLY A 131 7.81 -0.87 -8.82
N LYS A 132 8.09 0.44 -8.78
CA LYS A 132 8.01 1.26 -7.57
C LYS A 132 6.71 2.06 -7.54
N TYR A 133 6.12 2.14 -6.37
CA TYR A 133 4.82 2.75 -6.16
C TYR A 133 4.82 3.66 -4.94
N ASN A 134 4.03 4.72 -5.02
CA ASN A 134 3.76 5.63 -3.93
C ASN A 134 2.38 5.34 -3.33
N VAL A 135 2.27 5.43 -2.02
CA VAL A 135 1.01 5.41 -1.28
C VAL A 135 0.65 6.82 -0.88
N GLY A 136 -0.50 7.30 -1.34
CA GLY A 136 -1.13 8.51 -0.83
C GLY A 136 -2.16 8.17 0.24
N LEU A 137 -2.45 9.13 1.11
CA LEU A 137 -3.41 8.95 2.20
C LEU A 137 -4.36 10.14 2.26
N VAL A 138 -5.65 9.86 2.36
CA VAL A 138 -6.71 10.84 2.53
C VAL A 138 -7.54 10.50 3.75
N LEU A 139 -7.79 11.51 4.57
CA LEU A 139 -8.69 11.44 5.71
C LEU A 139 -9.79 12.45 5.50
N ALA A 140 -11.04 11.99 5.51
CA ALA A 140 -12.16 12.85 5.20
C ALA A 140 -13.41 12.49 5.98
N GLU A 141 -14.33 13.44 6.03
CA GLU A 141 -15.72 13.26 6.34
C GLU A 141 -16.49 13.25 5.02
N ARG A 142 -17.05 12.09 4.67
CA ARG A 142 -17.69 11.84 3.37
C ARG A 142 -18.74 12.89 3.03
N GLY A 143 -18.54 13.57 1.89
CA GLY A 143 -19.45 14.59 1.38
C GLY A 143 -19.42 15.90 2.14
N VAL A 144 -18.52 16.08 3.11
CA VAL A 144 -18.43 17.29 3.94
C VAL A 144 -17.09 17.97 3.77
N ARG A 145 -15.99 17.33 4.17
CA ARG A 145 -14.66 17.93 4.11
C ARG A 145 -13.54 16.90 4.13
N GLU A 146 -12.41 17.31 3.62
CA GLU A 146 -11.14 16.60 3.73
C GLU A 146 -10.35 17.23 4.90
N PHE A 147 -9.89 16.39 5.83
CA PHE A 147 -9.07 16.85 6.97
C PHE A 147 -7.59 16.80 6.63
N PHE A 148 -7.20 15.82 5.80
CA PHE A 148 -5.83 15.55 5.46
C PHE A 148 -5.73 14.88 4.10
N HIS A 149 -4.79 15.34 3.30
CA HIS A 149 -4.43 14.73 2.04
C HIS A 149 -2.93 14.81 1.83
N HIS A 150 -2.27 13.69 1.93
CA HIS A 150 -0.84 13.59 1.62
C HIS A 150 -0.64 12.67 0.43
N ARG A 151 -0.01 13.19 -0.62
CA ARG A 151 0.13 12.47 -1.90
C ARG A 151 1.09 11.31 -1.83
N GLN A 152 2.07 11.36 -0.93
CA GLN A 152 3.09 10.32 -0.78
C GLN A 152 3.47 10.19 0.70
N VAL A 153 2.87 9.24 1.38
CA VAL A 153 3.18 8.92 2.80
C VAL A 153 4.11 7.72 2.94
N LEU A 154 4.14 6.86 1.93
CA LEU A 154 4.94 5.64 1.90
C LEU A 154 5.33 5.35 0.45
N GLN A 155 6.48 4.71 0.26
CA GLN A 155 6.89 4.15 -1.02
C GLN A 155 7.18 2.67 -0.84
N PHE A 156 6.86 1.85 -1.84
CA PHE A 156 7.15 0.42 -1.85
C PHE A 156 7.55 -0.05 -3.25
N GLU A 157 8.10 -1.26 -3.30
CA GLU A 157 8.48 -1.90 -4.54
C GLU A 157 7.82 -3.26 -4.67
N VAL A 158 7.29 -3.55 -5.85
CA VAL A 158 6.83 -4.88 -6.25
C VAL A 158 7.89 -5.49 -7.15
N TYR A 159 8.38 -6.67 -6.83
CA TYR A 159 9.35 -7.38 -7.67
C TYR A 159 8.77 -8.65 -8.26
N GLN A 160 9.27 -9.01 -9.44
CA GLN A 160 8.89 -10.23 -10.14
C GLN A 160 9.60 -11.42 -9.50
N ASP A 161 8.90 -12.22 -8.73
CA ASP A 161 9.42 -13.38 -8.00
C ASP A 161 9.28 -14.70 -8.76
N ARG A 162 8.52 -14.72 -9.85
CA ARG A 162 8.31 -15.90 -10.70
C ARG A 162 8.77 -15.62 -12.13
N PRO A 163 9.31 -16.64 -12.83
CA PRO A 163 9.65 -16.51 -14.25
C PRO A 163 8.43 -16.05 -15.05
N ILE A 164 8.59 -15.05 -15.88
CA ILE A 164 7.55 -14.65 -16.84
C ILE A 164 7.45 -15.75 -17.89
N ARG A 165 6.34 -16.44 -17.94
CA ARG A 165 6.06 -17.42 -19.01
C ARG A 165 5.68 -16.67 -20.28
N GLY A 166 5.89 -17.28 -21.46
CA GLY A 166 5.65 -16.62 -22.73
C GLY A 166 4.23 -16.05 -22.91
N SER A 167 3.21 -16.66 -22.25
CA SER A 167 1.85 -16.16 -22.15
C SER A 167 1.71 -14.91 -21.27
N ASP A 168 2.61 -14.69 -20.32
CA ASP A 168 2.51 -13.63 -19.33
C ASP A 168 3.10 -12.31 -19.85
N ILE A 169 3.88 -12.35 -20.94
CA ILE A 169 4.43 -11.15 -21.58
C ILE A 169 3.29 -10.24 -22.06
N MET A 170 2.19 -10.80 -22.54
CA MET A 170 1.00 -10.05 -22.96
C MET A 170 0.22 -9.49 -21.76
N SER A 171 0.26 -10.14 -20.59
CA SER A 171 -0.44 -9.71 -19.38
C SER A 171 0.25 -8.57 -18.64
N THR A 172 1.50 -8.24 -19.00
CA THR A 172 2.24 -7.11 -18.41
C THR A 172 2.01 -5.78 -19.13
N VAL A 173 1.16 -5.77 -20.13
CA VAL A 173 0.79 -4.55 -20.87
C VAL A 173 -0.30 -3.80 -20.09
N GLY A 174 0.09 -2.75 -19.39
CA GLY A 174 -0.83 -1.90 -18.61
C GLY A 174 -0.29 -1.53 -17.25
N LEU A 175 -0.95 -0.55 -16.63
CA LEU A 175 -0.57 -0.03 -15.31
C LEU A 175 -1.10 -0.90 -14.15
N VAL A 176 -2.08 -1.74 -14.43
CA VAL A 176 -2.62 -2.74 -13.50
C VAL A 176 -2.90 -4.02 -14.28
N THR A 177 -2.82 -5.16 -13.59
CA THR A 177 -3.02 -6.50 -14.19
C THR A 177 -4.11 -7.25 -13.43
N PRO A 178 -5.39 -6.87 -13.59
CA PRO A 178 -6.47 -7.55 -12.89
C PRO A 178 -6.59 -9.00 -13.38
N SER A 179 -6.85 -9.92 -12.46
CA SER A 179 -7.25 -11.28 -12.82
C SER A 179 -8.71 -11.26 -13.23
N CYS A 180 -8.99 -11.66 -14.45
CA CYS A 180 -10.36 -11.73 -14.98
C CYS A 180 -10.69 -13.17 -15.40
N ASP A 181 -11.89 -13.62 -15.07
CA ASP A 181 -12.39 -14.92 -15.49
C ASP A 181 -13.01 -14.82 -16.89
N TRP A 182 -12.57 -15.69 -17.77
CA TRP A 182 -13.11 -15.80 -19.13
C TRP A 182 -13.93 -17.08 -19.23
N THR A 183 -15.21 -16.96 -19.58
CA THR A 183 -16.10 -18.10 -19.77
C THR A 183 -16.70 -18.02 -21.18
N ARG A 184 -16.65 -19.14 -21.92
CA ARG A 184 -17.35 -19.27 -23.18
C ARG A 184 -18.85 -19.43 -22.87
N ILE A 185 -19.68 -18.61 -23.50
CA ILE A 185 -21.13 -18.73 -23.48
C ILE A 185 -21.56 -19.27 -24.84
N ASP A 186 -22.07 -20.50 -24.85
CA ASP A 186 -22.57 -21.16 -26.07
C ASP A 186 -24.04 -20.79 -26.34
#